data_42d73de501462368c6439a7e888e23c1
#
_entry.id   42d73de501462368c6439a7e888e23c1
#
_cell.length_a   1.000
_cell.length_b   1.000
_cell.length_c   1.000
_cell.angle_alpha   90.00
_cell.angle_beta   90.00
_cell.angle_gamma   90.00
#
_symmetry.space_group_name_H-M   'P 1'
#
loop_
_entity.id
_entity.type
_entity.pdbx_description
1 polymer ?
#
loop_
_entity_poly.entity_id
_entity_poly.type
_entity_poly.pdbx_seq_one_letter_code
_entity_poly.pdbx_strand_id
1 'polypeptide(L)'
;MQKIIDTGIQNKGIEHIMPSKIKGDEYREAQIFMNDGEKALWSSAYKRDGENYALVVKDEKKLNKLDRTLLKPIVLSYQLGHMTVKQFKNTVKEQLSARPETKAMAMRIDDMSISEIANMMKVDIKSFKAKDQSGKVHAYVDMRPLIQSQIASGEMDESEINKSRSDMDKTISSVGDKTLRSMGIAYSTSASKAAGVDIDSVQKTYLWNTAFKMMLVTFLMIAAAITASYIASKVGAKIGMTLRREVFEKVM
;
A
#
# COMPACT_ATOMS: atom_id res chain seq x y z
N MET A 1 -9.67 10.76 14.36
CA MET A 1 -8.49 10.19 15.04
C MET A 1 -7.96 8.94 14.35
N GLN A 2 -8.78 7.95 14.02
CA GLN A 2 -8.35 6.68 13.41
C GLN A 2 -7.50 6.88 12.12
N LYS A 3 -7.92 7.77 11.21
CA LYS A 3 -7.18 8.07 9.96
C LYS A 3 -5.76 8.63 10.21
N ILE A 4 -5.54 9.37 11.29
CA ILE A 4 -4.21 9.90 11.65
C ILE A 4 -3.29 8.78 12.12
N ILE A 5 -3.81 7.87 12.90
CA ILE A 5 -3.05 6.72 13.40
C ILE A 5 -2.72 5.78 12.24
N ASP A 6 -3.73 5.40 11.46
CA ASP A 6 -3.57 4.44 10.38
C ASP A 6 -2.68 5.00 9.25
N THR A 7 -3.02 6.19 8.73
CA THR A 7 -2.26 6.78 7.61
C THR A 7 -1.01 7.50 8.07
N GLY A 8 -1.10 8.33 9.12
CA GLY A 8 0.01 9.18 9.53
C GLY A 8 1.13 8.43 10.24
N ILE A 9 0.80 7.45 11.11
CA ILE A 9 1.77 6.73 11.92
C ILE A 9 2.10 5.38 11.29
N GLN A 10 1.09 4.52 11.08
CA GLN A 10 1.33 3.16 10.58
C GLN A 10 1.79 3.16 9.12
N ASN A 11 1.15 3.95 8.26
CA ASN A 11 1.43 4.01 6.83
C ASN A 11 2.39 5.16 6.45
N LYS A 12 3.04 5.81 7.41
CA LYS A 12 4.04 6.87 7.20
C LYS A 12 3.57 7.99 6.26
N GLY A 13 2.30 8.37 6.35
CA GLY A 13 1.70 9.41 5.53
C GLY A 13 1.31 8.98 4.11
N ILE A 14 1.43 7.71 3.77
CA ILE A 14 1.04 7.17 2.46
C ILE A 14 -0.42 6.72 2.51
N GLU A 15 -1.25 7.29 1.65
CA GLU A 15 -2.68 7.01 1.57
C GLU A 15 -3.04 6.00 0.48
N HIS A 16 -2.23 5.93 -0.58
CA HIS A 16 -2.50 5.14 -1.78
C HIS A 16 -1.47 4.04 -2.00
N ILE A 17 -1.89 2.95 -2.63
CA ILE A 17 -1.02 1.83 -3.00
C ILE A 17 -0.11 2.16 -4.17
N MET A 18 -0.43 3.24 -4.91
CA MET A 18 0.36 3.72 -6.04
C MET A 18 1.59 4.46 -5.53
N PRO A 19 2.83 3.98 -5.79
CA PRO A 19 4.05 4.71 -5.43
C PRO A 19 4.12 6.08 -6.09
N SER A 20 4.50 7.12 -5.33
CA SER A 20 4.68 8.47 -5.89
C SER A 20 5.80 8.52 -6.93
N LYS A 21 6.83 7.69 -6.76
CA LYS A 21 7.93 7.46 -7.68
C LYS A 21 8.37 6.01 -7.61
N ILE A 22 8.72 5.40 -8.73
CA ILE A 22 9.09 3.98 -8.83
C ILE A 22 10.25 3.80 -9.81
N LYS A 23 11.19 2.90 -9.50
CA LYS A 23 12.28 2.53 -10.40
C LYS A 23 11.77 1.80 -11.63
N GLY A 24 12.49 1.93 -12.77
CA GLY A 24 12.11 1.31 -14.03
C GLY A 24 11.99 -0.22 -13.97
N ASP A 25 12.84 -0.89 -13.17
CA ASP A 25 12.76 -2.34 -13.00
C ASP A 25 11.51 -2.73 -12.23
N GLU A 26 11.29 -2.08 -11.06
CA GLU A 26 10.12 -2.32 -10.22
C GLU A 26 8.81 -1.97 -10.95
N TYR A 27 8.84 -0.93 -11.82
CA TYR A 27 7.70 -0.57 -12.67
C TYR A 27 7.29 -1.71 -13.61
N ARG A 28 8.26 -2.46 -14.18
CA ARG A 28 8.00 -3.63 -15.02
C ARG A 28 7.58 -4.85 -14.23
N GLU A 29 8.25 -5.09 -13.10
CA GLU A 29 7.98 -6.22 -12.22
C GLU A 29 6.58 -6.16 -11.59
N ALA A 30 6.08 -4.97 -11.29
CA ALA A 30 4.72 -4.77 -10.79
C ALA A 30 3.63 -5.24 -11.77
N GLN A 31 3.93 -5.27 -13.07
CA GLN A 31 2.97 -5.61 -14.13
C GLN A 31 2.82 -7.12 -14.38
N ILE A 32 3.65 -7.98 -13.76
CA ILE A 32 3.69 -9.43 -14.04
C ILE A 32 2.29 -10.08 -13.93
N PHE A 33 1.52 -9.68 -12.93
CA PHE A 33 0.18 -10.22 -12.69
C PHE A 33 -0.96 -9.32 -13.19
N MET A 34 -0.66 -8.26 -13.92
CA MET A 34 -1.66 -7.38 -14.48
C MET A 34 -2.18 -7.92 -15.82
N ASN A 35 -3.48 -7.89 -16.01
CA ASN A 35 -4.08 -8.08 -17.32
C ASN A 35 -3.88 -6.82 -18.20
N ASP A 36 -4.23 -6.89 -19.48
CA ASP A 36 -3.98 -5.77 -20.40
C ASP A 36 -4.70 -4.48 -20.01
N GLY A 37 -5.92 -4.57 -19.47
CA GLY A 37 -6.65 -3.42 -18.96
C GLY A 37 -5.97 -2.79 -17.74
N GLU A 38 -5.45 -3.60 -16.82
CA GLU A 38 -4.71 -3.16 -15.65
C GLU A 38 -3.35 -2.56 -16.03
N LYS A 39 -2.63 -3.15 -17.03
CA LYS A 39 -1.39 -2.59 -17.57
C LYS A 39 -1.62 -1.23 -18.24
N ALA A 40 -2.73 -1.08 -18.97
CA ALA A 40 -3.08 0.20 -19.57
C ALA A 40 -3.38 1.27 -18.49
N LEU A 41 -4.10 0.92 -17.43
CA LEU A 41 -4.35 1.81 -16.29
C LEU A 41 -3.05 2.19 -15.56
N TRP A 42 -2.18 1.20 -15.30
CA TRP A 42 -0.87 1.41 -14.70
C TRP A 42 -0.02 2.37 -15.53
N SER A 43 0.08 2.12 -16.82
CA SER A 43 0.87 2.94 -17.74
C SER A 43 0.33 4.37 -17.87
N SER A 44 -0.99 4.55 -17.83
CA SER A 44 -1.61 5.89 -17.88
C SER A 44 -1.39 6.70 -16.60
N ALA A 45 -1.14 6.03 -15.48
CA ALA A 45 -0.94 6.67 -14.20
C ALA A 45 0.49 7.23 -14.01
N TYR A 46 1.45 6.76 -14.78
CA TYR A 46 2.86 7.10 -14.64
C TYR A 46 3.44 7.79 -15.87
N LYS A 47 4.42 8.66 -15.65
CA LYS A 47 5.27 9.27 -16.68
C LYS A 47 6.73 9.00 -16.37
N ARG A 48 7.52 8.70 -17.40
CA ARG A 48 8.96 8.48 -17.25
C ARG A 48 9.65 9.75 -16.76
N ASP A 49 10.50 9.60 -15.76
CA ASP A 49 11.31 10.64 -15.13
C ASP A 49 12.75 10.12 -14.96
N GLY A 50 13.56 10.23 -16.00
CA GLY A 50 14.89 9.65 -16.08
C GLY A 50 14.87 8.11 -16.07
N GLU A 51 15.50 7.51 -15.07
CA GLU A 51 15.50 6.05 -14.83
C GLU A 51 14.26 5.59 -14.03
N ASN A 52 13.49 6.52 -13.52
CA ASN A 52 12.31 6.28 -12.71
C ASN A 52 11.02 6.61 -13.48
N TYR A 53 9.89 6.28 -12.86
CA TYR A 53 8.56 6.70 -13.28
C TYR A 53 7.90 7.46 -12.14
N ALA A 54 7.33 8.63 -12.43
CA ALA A 54 6.62 9.45 -11.47
C ALA A 54 5.11 9.35 -11.67
N LEU A 55 4.36 9.26 -10.57
CA LEU A 55 2.90 9.25 -10.58
C LEU A 55 2.37 10.62 -11.00
N VAL A 56 1.56 10.66 -12.08
CA VAL A 56 1.00 11.91 -12.61
C VAL A 56 -0.45 12.15 -12.20
N VAL A 57 -1.13 11.12 -11.72
CA VAL A 57 -2.52 11.19 -11.25
C VAL A 57 -2.54 11.87 -9.89
N LYS A 58 -3.24 13.01 -9.78
CA LYS A 58 -3.42 13.77 -8.52
C LYS A 58 -4.86 13.77 -8.03
N ASP A 59 -5.80 13.36 -8.88
CA ASP A 59 -7.22 13.33 -8.54
C ASP A 59 -7.51 12.17 -7.60
N GLU A 60 -8.06 12.48 -6.42
CA GLU A 60 -8.35 11.54 -5.35
C GLU A 60 -9.32 10.42 -5.78
N LYS A 61 -10.32 10.75 -6.61
CA LYS A 61 -11.29 9.76 -7.09
C LYS A 61 -10.64 8.79 -8.06
N LYS A 62 -9.74 9.28 -8.92
CA LYS A 62 -8.97 8.45 -9.84
C LYS A 62 -7.98 7.56 -9.09
N LEU A 63 -7.27 8.09 -8.10
CA LEU A 63 -6.37 7.32 -7.24
C LEU A 63 -7.12 6.21 -6.49
N ASN A 64 -8.27 6.50 -5.91
CA ASN A 64 -9.10 5.49 -5.25
C ASN A 64 -9.61 4.41 -6.21
N LYS A 65 -9.88 4.75 -7.47
CA LYS A 65 -10.22 3.76 -8.50
C LYS A 65 -9.02 2.88 -8.86
N LEU A 66 -7.84 3.46 -9.05
CA LEU A 66 -6.59 2.74 -9.29
C LEU A 66 -6.26 1.81 -8.12
N ASP A 67 -6.37 2.30 -6.87
CA ASP A 67 -6.17 1.49 -5.67
C ASP A 67 -7.04 0.24 -5.67
N ARG A 68 -8.33 0.38 -5.97
CA ARG A 68 -9.26 -0.78 -5.98
C ARG A 68 -8.96 -1.78 -7.10
N THR A 69 -8.62 -1.27 -8.28
CA THR A 69 -8.39 -2.12 -9.46
C THR A 69 -7.04 -2.83 -9.40
N LEU A 70 -5.99 -2.12 -8.94
CA LEU A 70 -4.61 -2.60 -9.00
C LEU A 70 -4.12 -3.23 -7.70
N LEU A 71 -4.92 -3.18 -6.60
CA LEU A 71 -4.52 -3.70 -5.30
C LEU A 71 -4.07 -5.15 -5.36
N LYS A 72 -4.88 -6.03 -5.97
CA LYS A 72 -4.60 -7.45 -6.03
C LYS A 72 -3.32 -7.76 -6.82
N PRO A 73 -3.17 -7.38 -8.09
CA PRO A 73 -1.97 -7.69 -8.86
C PRO A 73 -0.70 -7.08 -8.24
N ILE A 74 -0.78 -5.89 -7.64
CA ILE A 74 0.35 -5.26 -6.96
C ILE A 74 0.74 -6.07 -5.71
N VAL A 75 -0.22 -6.48 -4.89
CA VAL A 75 0.08 -7.28 -3.69
C VAL A 75 0.66 -8.64 -4.07
N LEU A 76 0.18 -9.26 -5.14
CA LEU A 76 0.74 -10.52 -5.67
C LEU A 76 2.21 -10.36 -6.07
N SER A 77 2.50 -9.34 -6.87
CA SER A 77 3.88 -9.02 -7.26
C SER A 77 4.76 -8.73 -6.04
N TYR A 78 4.24 -7.96 -5.08
CA TYR A 78 4.98 -7.64 -3.84
C TYR A 78 5.29 -8.87 -3.00
N GLN A 79 4.33 -9.79 -2.84
CA GLN A 79 4.54 -11.04 -2.09
C GLN A 79 5.61 -11.92 -2.74
N LEU A 80 5.63 -12.03 -4.06
CA LEU A 80 6.67 -12.76 -4.78
C LEU A 80 8.04 -12.09 -4.69
N GLY A 81 8.07 -10.77 -4.66
CA GLY A 81 9.29 -9.99 -4.44
C GLY A 81 9.80 -10.06 -2.99
N HIS A 82 8.97 -10.52 -2.04
CA HIS A 82 9.28 -10.56 -0.61
C HIS A 82 8.98 -11.92 0.01
N MET A 83 9.34 -13.01 -0.68
CA MET A 83 9.23 -14.35 -0.12
C MET A 83 10.32 -14.59 0.93
N THR A 84 9.98 -15.17 2.06
CA THR A 84 10.99 -15.63 3.01
C THR A 84 11.80 -16.77 2.38
N VAL A 85 13.07 -16.94 2.81
CA VAL A 85 13.92 -18.03 2.35
C VAL A 85 13.25 -19.41 2.50
N LYS A 86 12.51 -19.59 3.60
CA LYS A 86 11.78 -20.85 3.85
C LYS A 86 10.66 -21.06 2.83
N GLN A 87 9.85 -20.02 2.58
CA GLN A 87 8.77 -20.10 1.57
C GLN A 87 9.36 -20.37 0.18
N PHE A 88 10.41 -19.66 -0.20
CA PHE A 88 11.10 -19.87 -1.47
C PHE A 88 11.55 -21.33 -1.63
N LYS A 89 12.29 -21.87 -0.66
CA LYS A 89 12.74 -23.27 -0.70
C LYS A 89 11.59 -24.25 -0.82
N ASN A 90 10.49 -24.03 -0.09
CA ASN A 90 9.29 -24.86 -0.17
C ASN A 90 8.67 -24.81 -1.57
N THR A 91 8.50 -23.63 -2.16
CA THR A 91 7.94 -23.47 -3.51
C THR A 91 8.81 -24.17 -4.56
N VAL A 92 10.13 -23.98 -4.50
CA VAL A 92 11.06 -24.69 -5.41
C VAL A 92 10.98 -26.20 -5.21
N LYS A 93 10.92 -26.66 -3.97
CA LYS A 93 10.81 -28.08 -3.63
C LYS A 93 9.51 -28.71 -4.18
N GLU A 94 8.39 -27.98 -4.07
CA GLU A 94 7.11 -28.41 -4.63
C GLU A 94 7.15 -28.51 -6.16
N GLN A 95 7.71 -27.50 -6.85
CA GLN A 95 7.88 -27.51 -8.30
C GLN A 95 8.77 -28.65 -8.78
N LEU A 96 9.90 -28.90 -8.11
CA LEU A 96 10.80 -30.01 -8.45
C LEU A 96 10.19 -31.37 -8.13
N SER A 97 9.38 -31.49 -7.09
CA SER A 97 8.70 -32.73 -6.71
C SER A 97 7.58 -33.12 -7.65
N ALA A 98 7.00 -32.14 -8.35
CA ALA A 98 5.93 -32.37 -9.34
C ALA A 98 6.42 -33.11 -10.60
N ARG A 99 7.74 -33.09 -10.85
CA ARG A 99 8.38 -33.78 -11.99
C ARG A 99 9.20 -34.95 -11.50
N PRO A 100 8.95 -36.20 -11.96
CA PRO A 100 9.67 -37.39 -11.50
C PRO A 100 11.21 -37.29 -11.64
N GLU A 101 11.68 -36.63 -12.71
CA GLU A 101 13.09 -36.46 -13.05
C GLU A 101 13.84 -35.57 -12.06
N THR A 102 13.16 -34.63 -11.41
CA THR A 102 13.78 -33.66 -10.49
C THR A 102 13.52 -33.96 -9.01
N LYS A 103 12.80 -35.05 -8.70
CA LYS A 103 12.42 -35.42 -7.33
C LYS A 103 13.64 -35.65 -6.40
N ALA A 104 14.73 -36.21 -6.92
CA ALA A 104 15.96 -36.37 -6.15
C ALA A 104 16.62 -35.01 -5.80
N MET A 105 16.49 -34.00 -6.67
CA MET A 105 16.95 -32.64 -6.40
C MET A 105 16.11 -31.97 -5.34
N ALA A 106 14.79 -32.17 -5.35
CA ALA A 106 13.88 -31.62 -4.35
C ALA A 106 14.27 -31.97 -2.91
N MET A 107 14.81 -33.17 -2.68
CA MET A 107 15.25 -33.60 -1.34
C MET A 107 16.49 -32.81 -0.83
N ARG A 108 17.27 -32.22 -1.71
CA ARG A 108 18.50 -31.49 -1.36
C ARG A 108 18.30 -29.99 -1.20
N ILE A 109 17.15 -29.47 -1.59
CA ILE A 109 16.86 -28.00 -1.59
C ILE A 109 17.00 -27.41 -0.19
N ASP A 110 16.66 -28.12 0.86
CA ASP A 110 16.73 -27.62 2.23
C ASP A 110 18.17 -27.31 2.65
N ASP A 111 19.15 -28.05 2.14
CA ASP A 111 20.57 -27.93 2.44
C ASP A 111 21.30 -26.94 1.50
N MET A 112 20.71 -26.59 0.36
CA MET A 112 21.31 -25.70 -0.62
C MET A 112 21.16 -24.24 -0.21
N SER A 113 22.17 -23.41 -0.52
CA SER A 113 22.09 -21.94 -0.44
C SER A 113 21.22 -21.38 -1.57
N ILE A 114 20.74 -20.14 -1.39
CA ILE A 114 19.97 -19.45 -2.44
C ILE A 114 20.77 -19.33 -3.75
N SER A 115 22.09 -19.06 -3.65
CA SER A 115 22.95 -18.94 -4.82
C SER A 115 23.11 -20.27 -5.57
N GLU A 116 23.19 -21.40 -4.87
CA GLU A 116 23.24 -22.71 -5.48
C GLU A 116 21.94 -23.05 -6.20
N ILE A 117 20.79 -22.75 -5.58
CA ILE A 117 19.47 -22.93 -6.20
C ILE A 117 19.35 -22.05 -7.44
N ALA A 118 19.76 -20.78 -7.37
CA ALA A 118 19.75 -19.83 -8.48
C ALA A 118 20.59 -20.32 -9.66
N ASN A 119 21.80 -20.81 -9.39
CA ASN A 119 22.70 -21.38 -10.40
C ASN A 119 22.10 -22.65 -11.04
N MET A 120 21.51 -23.53 -10.23
CA MET A 120 20.85 -24.74 -10.71
C MET A 120 19.68 -24.42 -11.66
N MET A 121 18.92 -23.39 -11.33
CA MET A 121 17.77 -22.93 -12.14
C MET A 121 18.20 -22.00 -13.29
N LYS A 122 19.49 -21.61 -13.37
CA LYS A 122 20.02 -20.64 -14.35
C LYS A 122 19.29 -19.30 -14.35
N VAL A 123 18.87 -18.83 -13.19
CA VAL A 123 18.13 -17.58 -13.00
C VAL A 123 18.87 -16.70 -12.00
N ASP A 124 18.91 -15.41 -12.29
CA ASP A 124 19.43 -14.41 -11.34
C ASP A 124 18.40 -14.14 -10.25
N ILE A 125 18.54 -14.82 -9.12
CA ILE A 125 17.68 -14.66 -7.96
C ILE A 125 18.34 -13.71 -6.97
N LYS A 126 17.69 -12.58 -6.70
CA LYS A 126 18.18 -11.59 -5.75
C LYS A 126 17.69 -11.93 -4.35
N SER A 127 18.61 -12.07 -3.41
CA SER A 127 18.30 -12.13 -1.99
C SER A 127 18.68 -10.82 -1.31
N PHE A 128 17.85 -10.33 -0.40
CA PHE A 128 18.08 -9.10 0.34
C PHE A 128 17.56 -9.20 1.77
N LYS A 129 18.10 -8.34 2.64
CA LYS A 129 17.61 -8.25 4.03
C LYS A 129 16.73 -7.02 4.17
N ALA A 130 15.54 -7.18 4.72
CA ALA A 130 14.64 -6.08 5.04
C ALA A 130 14.05 -6.24 6.44
N LYS A 131 13.63 -5.13 7.03
CA LYS A 131 12.90 -5.12 8.30
C LYS A 131 11.42 -5.32 8.02
N ASP A 132 10.80 -6.21 8.78
CA ASP A 132 9.36 -6.34 8.81
C ASP A 132 8.69 -5.16 9.53
N GLN A 133 7.35 -5.18 9.62
CA GLN A 133 6.59 -4.14 10.33
C GLN A 133 6.90 -4.07 11.83
N SER A 134 7.46 -5.14 12.42
CA SER A 134 7.90 -5.20 13.82
C SER A 134 9.34 -4.71 14.01
N GLY A 135 10.03 -4.34 12.94
CA GLY A 135 11.44 -3.91 12.94
C GLY A 135 12.45 -5.05 12.92
N LYS A 136 12.02 -6.31 12.81
CA LYS A 136 12.87 -7.50 12.79
C LYS A 136 13.44 -7.71 11.39
N VAL A 137 14.73 -7.96 11.29
CA VAL A 137 15.41 -8.18 10.01
C VAL A 137 15.17 -9.63 9.55
N HIS A 138 14.62 -9.79 8.37
CA HIS A 138 14.44 -11.06 7.70
C HIS A 138 15.18 -11.08 6.36
N ALA A 139 15.62 -12.26 5.94
CA ALA A 139 16.14 -12.48 4.60
C ALA A 139 14.97 -12.83 3.67
N TYR A 140 14.86 -12.08 2.60
CA TYR A 140 13.85 -12.25 1.55
C TYR A 140 14.52 -12.62 0.23
N VAL A 141 13.74 -13.26 -0.61
CA VAL A 141 14.09 -13.68 -1.96
C VAL A 141 13.09 -13.08 -2.94
N ASP A 142 13.59 -12.48 -4.02
CA ASP A 142 12.75 -12.00 -5.10
C ASP A 142 12.63 -13.08 -6.18
N MET A 143 11.43 -13.62 -6.33
CA MET A 143 11.10 -14.64 -7.34
C MET A 143 10.61 -14.05 -8.67
N ARG A 144 10.38 -12.75 -8.75
CA ARG A 144 9.84 -12.12 -9.96
C ARG A 144 10.72 -12.29 -11.19
N PRO A 145 12.06 -12.23 -11.10
CA PRO A 145 12.95 -12.54 -12.23
C PRO A 145 12.78 -13.96 -12.75
N LEU A 146 12.52 -14.94 -11.87
CA LEU A 146 12.27 -16.32 -12.26
C LEU A 146 10.97 -16.43 -13.06
N ILE A 147 9.89 -15.84 -12.56
CA ILE A 147 8.60 -15.83 -13.27
C ILE A 147 8.73 -15.13 -14.64
N GLN A 148 9.44 -14.01 -14.71
CA GLN A 148 9.69 -13.32 -15.98
C GLN A 148 10.47 -14.19 -16.98
N SER A 149 11.47 -14.95 -16.51
CA SER A 149 12.22 -15.86 -17.39
C SER A 149 11.36 -17.01 -17.89
N GLN A 150 10.46 -17.55 -17.05
CA GLN A 150 9.51 -18.60 -17.44
C GLN A 150 8.47 -18.11 -18.46
N ILE A 151 8.00 -16.86 -18.31
CA ILE A 151 7.13 -16.22 -19.31
C ILE A 151 7.90 -16.01 -20.62
N ALA A 152 9.14 -15.53 -20.55
CA ALA A 152 9.95 -15.25 -21.74
C ALA A 152 10.37 -16.54 -22.48
N SER A 153 10.56 -17.66 -21.78
CA SER A 153 10.86 -18.97 -22.37
C SER A 153 9.62 -19.70 -22.89
N GLY A 154 8.41 -19.19 -22.59
CA GLY A 154 7.15 -19.86 -22.93
C GLY A 154 6.85 -21.07 -22.05
N GLU A 155 7.59 -21.26 -20.95
CA GLU A 155 7.28 -22.28 -19.93
C GLU A 155 6.06 -21.93 -19.08
N MET A 156 5.74 -20.65 -18.97
CA MET A 156 4.55 -20.13 -18.30
C MET A 156 3.72 -19.33 -19.30
N ASP A 157 2.53 -19.79 -19.58
CA ASP A 157 1.60 -19.13 -20.48
C ASP A 157 0.62 -18.21 -19.71
N GLU A 158 -0.19 -17.45 -20.48
CA GLU A 158 -1.18 -16.53 -19.93
C GLU A 158 -2.26 -17.27 -19.09
N SER A 159 -2.57 -18.51 -19.45
CA SER A 159 -3.52 -19.37 -18.71
C SER A 159 -2.99 -19.73 -17.34
N GLU A 160 -1.70 -20.04 -17.23
CA GLU A 160 -1.03 -20.36 -15.96
C GLU A 160 -0.91 -19.13 -15.06
N ILE A 161 -0.64 -17.94 -15.63
CA ILE A 161 -0.66 -16.67 -14.91
C ILE A 161 -2.06 -16.40 -14.35
N ASN A 162 -3.11 -16.59 -15.16
CA ASN A 162 -4.48 -16.39 -14.75
C ASN A 162 -4.92 -17.41 -13.68
N LYS A 163 -4.48 -18.66 -13.78
CA LYS A 163 -4.70 -19.69 -12.76
C LYS A 163 -4.02 -19.31 -11.45
N SER A 164 -2.76 -18.91 -11.50
CA SER A 164 -2.02 -18.43 -10.33
C SER A 164 -2.73 -17.24 -9.67
N ARG A 165 -3.22 -16.28 -10.46
CA ARG A 165 -4.06 -15.17 -9.95
C ARG A 165 -5.31 -15.70 -9.25
N SER A 166 -6.04 -16.64 -9.86
CA SER A 166 -7.28 -17.20 -9.29
C SER A 166 -7.04 -17.94 -7.98
N ASP A 167 -5.97 -18.71 -7.89
CA ASP A 167 -5.65 -19.47 -6.67
C ASP A 167 -5.17 -18.54 -5.55
N MET A 168 -4.41 -17.50 -5.88
CA MET A 168 -4.03 -16.45 -4.94
C MET A 168 -5.22 -15.57 -4.55
N ASP A 169 -6.17 -15.31 -5.43
CA ASP A 169 -7.41 -14.59 -5.10
C ASP A 169 -8.22 -15.31 -4.00
N LYS A 170 -8.23 -16.64 -3.99
CA LYS A 170 -8.85 -17.45 -2.91
C LYS A 170 -8.11 -17.24 -1.58
N THR A 171 -6.79 -17.27 -1.62
CA THR A 171 -5.95 -17.05 -0.44
C THR A 171 -6.08 -15.61 0.08
N ILE A 172 -6.06 -14.61 -0.81
CA ILE A 172 -6.22 -13.20 -0.52
C ILE A 172 -7.61 -12.89 0.04
N SER A 173 -8.66 -13.53 -0.48
CA SER A 173 -10.04 -13.35 0.02
C SER A 173 -10.18 -13.79 1.48
N SER A 174 -9.31 -14.69 1.96
CA SER A 174 -9.26 -15.09 3.37
C SER A 174 -8.54 -14.10 4.28
N VAL A 175 -7.73 -13.18 3.72
CA VAL A 175 -6.83 -12.26 4.47
C VAL A 175 -7.52 -10.95 4.82
N GLY A 176 -8.70 -10.66 4.46
CA GLY A 176 -9.43 -9.44 4.78
C GLY A 176 -8.86 -8.16 4.14
N ASP A 177 -9.75 -7.27 3.72
CA ASP A 177 -9.45 -6.06 2.94
C ASP A 177 -8.44 -5.11 3.59
N LYS A 178 -8.45 -4.99 4.92
CA LYS A 178 -7.53 -4.10 5.64
C LYS A 178 -6.08 -4.57 5.54
N THR A 179 -5.85 -5.88 5.70
CA THR A 179 -4.50 -6.46 5.60
C THR A 179 -3.99 -6.35 4.17
N LEU A 180 -4.84 -6.63 3.19
CA LEU A 180 -4.51 -6.49 1.78
C LEU A 180 -4.11 -5.06 1.44
N ARG A 181 -4.89 -4.07 1.90
CA ARG A 181 -4.56 -2.66 1.72
C ARG A 181 -3.24 -2.28 2.41
N SER A 182 -2.99 -2.79 3.61
CA SER A 182 -1.73 -2.58 4.33
C SER A 182 -0.53 -3.10 3.55
N MET A 183 -0.65 -4.28 2.91
CA MET A 183 0.39 -4.83 2.01
C MET A 183 0.61 -3.94 0.77
N GLY A 184 -0.45 -3.42 0.16
CA GLY A 184 -0.35 -2.49 -0.95
C GLY A 184 0.34 -1.18 -0.56
N ILE A 185 0.05 -0.64 0.63
CA ILE A 185 0.75 0.53 1.18
C ILE A 185 2.22 0.21 1.49
N ALA A 186 2.53 -0.97 2.02
CA ALA A 186 3.89 -1.41 2.25
C ALA A 186 4.69 -1.49 0.94
N TYR A 187 4.06 -2.00 -0.13
CA TYR A 187 4.62 -1.94 -1.48
C TYR A 187 4.91 -0.51 -1.93
N SER A 188 3.92 0.39 -1.85
CA SER A 188 4.06 1.80 -2.23
C SER A 188 5.20 2.48 -1.48
N THR A 189 5.31 2.22 -0.17
CA THR A 189 6.38 2.74 0.69
C THR A 189 7.75 2.23 0.25
N SER A 190 7.88 0.92 0.04
CA SER A 190 9.14 0.27 -0.37
C SER A 190 9.60 0.75 -1.74
N ALA A 191 8.71 0.76 -2.73
CA ALA A 191 9.00 1.19 -4.10
C ALA A 191 9.36 2.67 -4.17
N SER A 192 8.62 3.55 -3.47
CA SER A 192 8.93 4.98 -3.40
C SER A 192 10.28 5.25 -2.73
N LYS A 193 10.57 4.56 -1.62
CA LYS A 193 11.85 4.66 -0.93
C LYS A 193 13.01 4.20 -1.82
N ALA A 194 12.86 3.08 -2.52
CA ALA A 194 13.86 2.57 -3.45
C ALA A 194 14.11 3.53 -4.63
N ALA A 195 13.11 4.31 -5.04
CA ALA A 195 13.21 5.36 -6.05
C ALA A 195 13.75 6.70 -5.52
N GLY A 196 14.20 6.75 -4.25
CA GLY A 196 14.83 7.93 -3.64
C GLY A 196 13.86 8.92 -2.99
N VAL A 197 12.59 8.55 -2.78
CA VAL A 197 11.64 9.40 -2.04
C VAL A 197 11.95 9.33 -0.55
N ASP A 198 12.09 10.49 0.08
CA ASP A 198 12.23 10.60 1.54
C ASP A 198 10.87 10.40 2.23
N ILE A 199 10.63 9.18 2.68
CA ILE A 199 9.40 8.78 3.33
C ILE A 199 9.18 9.52 4.66
N ASP A 200 10.25 9.86 5.38
CA ASP A 200 10.13 10.60 6.64
C ASP A 200 9.66 12.04 6.40
N SER A 201 10.10 12.65 5.31
CA SER A 201 9.60 13.96 4.86
C SER A 201 8.13 13.90 4.44
N VAL A 202 7.72 12.85 3.72
CA VAL A 202 6.31 12.61 3.36
C VAL A 202 5.45 12.49 4.62
N GLN A 203 5.89 11.71 5.60
CA GLN A 203 5.19 11.54 6.88
C GLN A 203 5.06 12.86 7.63
N LYS A 204 6.15 13.63 7.77
CA LYS A 204 6.14 14.94 8.42
C LYS A 204 5.16 15.91 7.75
N THR A 205 5.19 15.98 6.42
CA THR A 205 4.31 16.84 5.64
C THR A 205 2.83 16.45 5.84
N TYR A 206 2.52 15.17 5.83
CA TYR A 206 1.17 14.67 6.09
C TYR A 206 0.69 15.04 7.50
N LEU A 207 1.51 14.82 8.51
CA LEU A 207 1.19 15.13 9.91
C LEU A 207 0.98 16.65 10.11
N TRP A 208 1.85 17.48 9.54
CA TRP A 208 1.70 18.94 9.59
C TRP A 208 0.41 19.43 8.92
N ASN A 209 0.12 18.96 7.71
CA ASN A 209 -1.10 19.32 7.00
C ASN A 209 -2.36 18.90 7.76
N THR A 210 -2.32 17.72 8.38
CA THR A 210 -3.43 17.21 9.16
C THR A 210 -3.60 17.98 10.47
N ALA A 211 -2.51 18.26 11.18
CA ALA A 211 -2.52 19.08 12.39
C ALA A 211 -3.06 20.49 12.13
N PHE A 212 -2.63 21.12 11.03
CA PHE A 212 -3.13 22.44 10.63
C PHE A 212 -4.63 22.44 10.33
N LYS A 213 -5.13 21.42 9.59
CA LYS A 213 -6.57 21.27 9.34
C LYS A 213 -7.36 21.11 10.65
N MET A 214 -6.86 20.30 11.58
CA MET A 214 -7.50 20.12 12.89
C MET A 214 -7.52 21.41 13.70
N MET A 215 -6.41 22.16 13.72
CA MET A 215 -6.31 23.46 14.39
C MET A 215 -7.35 24.43 13.85
N LEU A 216 -7.50 24.51 12.53
CA LEU A 216 -8.48 25.38 11.87
C LEU A 216 -9.92 25.02 12.26
N VAL A 217 -10.27 23.72 12.25
CA VAL A 217 -11.59 23.25 12.67
C VAL A 217 -11.85 23.59 14.14
N THR A 218 -10.86 23.37 15.01
CA THR A 218 -10.97 23.72 16.43
C THR A 218 -11.20 25.22 16.62
N PHE A 219 -10.49 26.04 15.89
CA PHE A 219 -10.65 27.48 15.93
C PHE A 219 -12.06 27.93 15.51
N LEU A 220 -12.59 27.32 14.44
CA LEU A 220 -13.98 27.56 14.00
C LEU A 220 -15.01 27.13 15.07
N MET A 221 -14.78 26.01 15.74
CA MET A 221 -15.65 25.56 16.85
C MET A 221 -15.64 26.54 18.04
N ILE A 222 -14.47 27.07 18.40
CA ILE A 222 -14.34 28.07 19.48
C ILE A 222 -15.08 29.36 19.08
N ALA A 223 -14.89 29.85 17.85
CA ALA A 223 -15.59 31.04 17.36
C ALA A 223 -17.11 30.85 17.37
N ALA A 224 -17.62 29.69 16.96
CA ALA A 224 -19.03 29.36 16.99
C ALA A 224 -19.57 29.31 18.44
N ALA A 225 -18.81 28.71 19.37
CA ALA A 225 -19.20 28.67 20.79
C ALA A 225 -19.29 30.06 21.44
N ILE A 226 -18.30 30.93 21.15
CA ILE A 226 -18.32 32.32 21.63
C ILE A 226 -19.54 33.07 21.06
N THR A 227 -19.80 32.93 19.76
CA THR A 227 -20.94 33.55 19.11
C THR A 227 -22.27 33.08 19.72
N ALA A 228 -22.43 31.77 19.92
CA ALA A 228 -23.62 31.21 20.57
C ALA A 228 -23.81 31.73 21.98
N SER A 229 -22.77 31.81 22.79
CA SER A 229 -22.79 32.32 24.16
C SER A 229 -23.18 33.84 24.18
N TYR A 230 -22.63 34.60 23.24
CA TYR A 230 -22.98 36.02 23.10
C TYR A 230 -24.45 36.23 22.77
N ILE A 231 -25.00 35.49 21.80
CA ILE A 231 -26.41 35.53 21.42
C ILE A 231 -27.30 35.13 22.59
N ALA A 232 -26.98 34.03 23.27
CA ALA A 232 -27.73 33.54 24.44
C ALA A 232 -27.79 34.60 25.56
N SER A 233 -26.64 35.24 25.89
CA SER A 233 -26.59 36.31 26.89
C SER A 233 -27.43 37.52 26.49
N LYS A 234 -27.38 37.92 25.22
CA LYS A 234 -28.17 39.04 24.70
C LYS A 234 -29.67 38.78 24.74
N VAL A 235 -30.09 37.57 24.37
CA VAL A 235 -31.50 37.13 24.42
C VAL A 235 -31.95 37.03 25.86
N GLY A 236 -31.17 36.45 26.76
CA GLY A 236 -31.48 36.34 28.19
C GLY A 236 -31.66 37.72 28.86
N ALA A 237 -30.74 38.66 28.56
CA ALA A 237 -30.86 40.04 29.07
C ALA A 237 -32.16 40.74 28.56
N LYS A 238 -32.48 40.56 27.26
CA LYS A 238 -33.71 41.13 26.68
C LYS A 238 -34.99 40.54 27.30
N ILE A 239 -35.04 39.25 27.49
CA ILE A 239 -36.18 38.58 28.17
C ILE A 239 -36.30 39.08 29.61
N GLY A 240 -35.21 39.18 30.35
CA GLY A 240 -35.20 39.70 31.72
C GLY A 240 -35.72 41.15 31.82
N MET A 241 -35.33 42.01 30.88
CA MET A 241 -35.87 43.37 30.79
C MET A 241 -37.39 43.42 30.49
N THR A 242 -37.83 42.60 29.52
CA THR A 242 -39.24 42.52 29.13
C THR A 242 -40.13 42.02 30.28
N LEU A 243 -39.70 40.94 30.96
CA LEU A 243 -40.41 40.40 32.12
C LEU A 243 -40.49 41.41 33.27
N ARG A 244 -39.38 42.10 33.57
CA ARG A 244 -39.37 43.11 34.60
C ARG A 244 -40.36 44.28 34.28
N ARG A 245 -40.40 44.70 33.06
CA ARG A 245 -41.36 45.74 32.57
C ARG A 245 -42.81 45.29 32.70
N GLU A 246 -43.14 44.07 32.21
CA GLU A 246 -44.50 43.53 32.28
C GLU A 246 -44.99 43.34 33.73
N VAL A 247 -44.10 42.91 34.63
CA VAL A 247 -44.43 42.76 36.04
C VAL A 247 -44.71 44.14 36.68
N PHE A 248 -43.91 45.17 36.38
CA PHE A 248 -44.17 46.53 36.89
C PHE A 248 -45.44 47.11 36.36
N GLU A 249 -45.78 46.92 35.09
CA GLU A 249 -47.01 47.46 34.47
C GLU A 249 -48.29 46.75 35.01
N LYS A 250 -48.21 45.53 35.55
CA LYS A 250 -49.34 44.81 36.13
C LYS A 250 -49.51 45.01 37.64
N VAL A 251 -48.52 45.54 38.34
CA VAL A 251 -48.55 45.74 39.80
C VAL A 251 -48.88 47.20 40.18
N MET A 252 -48.77 48.13 39.27
CA MET A 252 -49.30 49.49 39.39
C MET A 252 -50.65 49.65 38.67
#